data_5448bf4b9f5a1e851f150e901e5f99c4
#
_entry.id   5448bf4b9f5a1e851f150e901e5f99c4
#
_cell.length_a   1.000
_cell.length_b   1.000
_cell.length_c   1.000
_cell.angle_alpha   90.00
_cell.angle_beta   90.00
_cell.angle_gamma   90.00
#
_symmetry.space_group_name_H-M   'P 1'
#
loop_
_entity.id
_entity.type
_entity.pdbx_description
1 polymer ?
#
loop_
_entity_poly.entity_id
_entity_poly.type
_entity_poly.pdbx_seq_one_letter_code
_entity_poly.pdbx_strand_id
1 'polypeptide(L)'
;REWWYQPFLVENPYFYADKEGEDVFSRNFFKEIHADICEPYTIEELNKLNEKADVFVLGSDQVLTRSSLRAFGKLFLMEFSSDDKKRIAISASCGGDNLEGIDSQIEYIKKQFLRFSKISIREFAGLDVVQKKFGVKADFMIDPIFFTKREDYIEIGKEEEQDPYILAYILDPTEDKREGILRLAEWTNLKVKVALDGRKFTHEQNEK
;
A
#
# COMPACT_ATOMS: atom_id res chain seq x y z
N ARG A 1 -2.20 -28.01 -4.30
CA ARG A 1 -2.70 -26.96 -5.22
C ARG A 1 -1.93 -25.71 -4.88
N GLU A 2 -1.15 -25.21 -5.86
CA GLU A 2 -0.34 -24.00 -5.73
C GLU A 2 -1.27 -22.79 -5.69
N TRP A 3 -1.70 -22.41 -4.52
CA TRP A 3 -2.59 -21.27 -4.28
C TRP A 3 -1.87 -19.91 -4.36
N TRP A 4 -0.57 -19.92 -4.67
CA TRP A 4 0.30 -18.78 -4.85
C TRP A 4 0.11 -18.06 -6.19
N TYR A 5 -0.54 -18.72 -7.15
CA TYR A 5 -0.61 -18.26 -8.51
C TYR A 5 -2.06 -18.02 -8.89
N GLN A 6 -2.52 -16.82 -8.68
CA GLN A 6 -3.49 -16.25 -9.59
C GLN A 6 -2.71 -15.35 -10.53
N PRO A 7 -2.84 -15.50 -11.86
CA PRO A 7 -2.30 -14.51 -12.76
C PRO A 7 -2.89 -13.15 -12.39
N PHE A 8 -2.08 -12.10 -12.48
CA PHE A 8 -2.50 -10.71 -12.31
C PHE A 8 -3.63 -10.30 -13.29
N LEU A 9 -3.92 -11.13 -14.25
CA LEU A 9 -5.07 -11.10 -15.14
C LEU A 9 -6.37 -11.57 -14.46
N VAL A 10 -6.57 -11.24 -13.24
CA VAL A 10 -7.94 -11.03 -12.86
C VAL A 10 -8.27 -9.68 -13.47
N GLU A 11 -9.21 -9.67 -14.39
CA GLU A 11 -10.07 -8.53 -14.62
C GLU A 11 -10.63 -8.13 -13.26
N ASN A 12 -9.81 -7.40 -12.50
CA ASN A 12 -10.21 -6.87 -11.22
C ASN A 12 -10.97 -5.59 -11.56
N PRO A 13 -12.31 -5.61 -11.54
CA PRO A 13 -13.10 -4.43 -11.85
C PRO A 13 -12.80 -3.26 -10.90
N TYR A 14 -12.08 -3.52 -9.79
CA TYR A 14 -11.69 -2.52 -8.80
C TYR A 14 -10.41 -1.75 -9.16
N PHE A 15 -9.63 -2.16 -10.16
CA PHE A 15 -8.54 -1.37 -10.73
C PHE A 15 -8.97 -0.45 -11.86
N TYR A 16 -10.26 -0.40 -12.16
CA TYR A 16 -10.87 0.50 -13.14
C TYR A 16 -11.70 1.59 -12.46
N ALA A 17 -11.18 2.19 -11.40
CA ALA A 17 -11.66 3.48 -11.00
C ALA A 17 -11.21 4.47 -12.07
N ASP A 18 -12.19 5.01 -12.74
CA ASP A 18 -12.12 6.10 -13.71
C ASP A 18 -10.79 6.22 -14.49
N LYS A 19 -10.75 5.59 -15.66
CA LYS A 19 -9.55 5.54 -16.52
C LYS A 19 -9.03 6.91 -16.97
N GLU A 20 -9.76 7.99 -16.76
CA GLU A 20 -9.42 9.30 -17.28
C GLU A 20 -8.81 10.27 -16.25
N GLY A 21 -9.09 10.14 -14.96
CA GLY A 21 -8.63 11.08 -13.93
C GLY A 21 -7.41 10.62 -13.14
N GLU A 22 -7.56 9.60 -12.30
CA GLU A 22 -6.51 9.15 -11.38
C GLU A 22 -5.32 8.51 -12.10
N ASP A 23 -5.57 7.77 -13.17
CA ASP A 23 -4.54 7.10 -13.95
C ASP A 23 -3.61 8.11 -14.66
N VAL A 24 -4.17 9.21 -15.16
CA VAL A 24 -3.42 10.29 -15.81
C VAL A 24 -2.53 11.02 -14.80
N PHE A 25 -3.03 11.33 -13.62
CA PHE A 25 -2.25 12.00 -12.57
C PHE A 25 -1.09 11.14 -12.11
N SER A 26 -1.33 9.89 -11.77
CA SER A 26 -0.30 8.95 -11.33
C SER A 26 0.76 8.71 -12.42
N ARG A 27 0.34 8.51 -13.66
CA ARG A 27 1.27 8.33 -14.79
C ARG A 27 2.10 9.56 -15.06
N ASN A 28 1.54 10.75 -14.98
CA ASN A 28 2.28 12.00 -15.18
C ASN A 28 3.28 12.20 -14.05
N PHE A 29 2.87 11.98 -12.80
CA PHE A 29 3.76 12.05 -11.64
C PHE A 29 4.94 11.09 -11.79
N PHE A 30 4.71 9.84 -12.14
CA PHE A 30 5.79 8.86 -12.35
C PHE A 30 6.70 9.22 -13.52
N LYS A 31 6.18 9.85 -14.58
CA LYS A 31 7.01 10.37 -15.67
C LYS A 31 7.90 11.52 -15.22
N GLU A 32 7.38 12.42 -14.40
CA GLU A 32 8.13 13.56 -13.86
C GLU A 32 9.30 13.11 -12.99
N ILE A 33 9.14 12.04 -12.21
CA ILE A 33 10.22 11.47 -11.40
C ILE A 33 11.09 10.46 -12.16
N HIS A 34 10.94 10.39 -13.49
CA HIS A 34 11.68 9.45 -14.36
C HIS A 34 11.53 7.97 -13.95
N ALA A 35 10.39 7.60 -13.40
CA ALA A 35 10.11 6.21 -13.07
C ALA A 35 9.54 5.45 -14.26
N ASP A 36 10.17 4.35 -14.63
CA ASP A 36 9.58 3.38 -15.54
C ASP A 36 8.49 2.60 -14.80
N ILE A 37 7.25 2.75 -15.25
CA ILE A 37 6.16 1.89 -14.80
C ILE A 37 6.22 0.63 -15.65
N CYS A 38 6.58 -0.49 -15.04
CA CYS A 38 6.40 -1.79 -15.65
C CYS A 38 5.19 -2.48 -15.04
N GLU A 39 4.36 -3.01 -15.89
CA GLU A 39 3.22 -3.85 -15.53
C GLU A 39 3.58 -5.30 -15.88
N PRO A 40 4.39 -6.00 -15.06
CA PRO A 40 4.74 -7.38 -15.35
C PRO A 40 3.55 -8.28 -15.09
N TYR A 41 3.12 -8.97 -16.11
CA TYR A 41 1.97 -9.87 -16.05
C TYR A 41 2.35 -11.32 -15.79
N THR A 42 3.64 -11.65 -15.95
CA THR A 42 4.15 -13.01 -15.79
C THR A 42 5.39 -13.05 -14.92
N ILE A 43 5.68 -14.23 -14.34
CA ILE A 43 6.93 -14.47 -13.60
C ILE A 43 8.15 -14.30 -14.52
N GLU A 44 8.03 -14.63 -15.80
CA GLU A 44 9.11 -14.48 -16.76
C GLU A 44 9.45 -13.00 -16.99
N GLU A 45 8.44 -12.14 -17.06
CA GLU A 45 8.64 -10.69 -17.16
C GLU A 45 9.24 -10.11 -15.88
N LEU A 46 8.80 -10.57 -14.72
CA LEU A 46 9.41 -10.22 -13.44
C LEU A 46 10.88 -10.64 -13.38
N ASN A 47 11.22 -11.84 -13.85
CA ASN A 47 12.60 -12.30 -13.88
C ASN A 47 13.50 -11.41 -14.75
N LYS A 48 13.00 -10.83 -15.84
CA LYS A 48 13.75 -9.89 -16.69
C LYS A 48 14.13 -8.60 -15.96
N LEU A 49 13.45 -8.25 -14.87
CA LEU A 49 13.83 -7.09 -14.05
C LEU A 49 15.20 -7.26 -13.41
N ASN A 50 15.69 -8.49 -13.24
CA ASN A 50 17.04 -8.73 -12.73
C ASN A 50 18.14 -8.18 -13.66
N GLU A 51 17.86 -8.02 -14.94
CA GLU A 51 18.78 -7.41 -15.91
C GLU A 51 18.78 -5.88 -15.82
N LYS A 52 17.72 -5.30 -15.24
CA LYS A 52 17.49 -3.84 -15.22
C LYS A 52 17.75 -3.20 -13.86
N ALA A 53 17.70 -3.97 -12.77
CA ALA A 53 17.79 -3.44 -11.42
C ALA A 53 18.81 -4.21 -10.57
N ASP A 54 19.55 -3.49 -9.74
CA ASP A 54 20.47 -4.03 -8.74
C ASP A 54 19.82 -4.10 -7.36
N VAL A 55 18.77 -3.33 -7.14
CA VAL A 55 18.05 -3.25 -5.87
C VAL A 55 16.55 -3.31 -6.12
N PHE A 56 15.87 -4.18 -5.40
CA PHE A 56 14.42 -4.25 -5.36
C PHE A 56 13.91 -3.75 -4.02
N VAL A 57 12.92 -2.86 -4.05
CA VAL A 57 12.33 -2.25 -2.87
C VAL A 57 10.88 -2.66 -2.75
N LEU A 58 10.51 -3.24 -1.61
CA LEU A 58 9.15 -3.51 -1.20
C LEU A 58 8.69 -2.39 -0.26
N GLY A 59 7.56 -1.86 -0.47
CA GLY A 59 6.98 -0.90 0.46
C GLY A 59 5.87 -0.14 -0.16
N SER A 60 5.25 0.73 0.59
CA SER A 60 5.20 0.90 2.05
C SER A 60 3.84 0.47 2.59
N ASP A 61 2.99 -0.06 1.76
CA ASP A 61 1.61 -0.39 2.10
C ASP A 61 1.46 -1.78 2.76
N GLN A 62 0.21 -2.22 2.93
CA GLN A 62 -0.20 -3.48 3.56
C GLN A 62 0.18 -4.72 2.73
N VAL A 63 1.43 -4.77 2.29
CA VAL A 63 1.97 -5.83 1.42
C VAL A 63 2.27 -7.12 2.18
N LEU A 64 2.36 -7.05 3.51
CA LEU A 64 2.63 -8.20 4.38
C LEU A 64 1.39 -8.68 5.15
N THR A 65 0.19 -8.24 4.76
CA THR A 65 -1.04 -8.78 5.36
C THR A 65 -1.23 -10.23 4.96
N ARG A 66 -2.04 -10.96 5.74
CA ARG A 66 -2.44 -12.33 5.40
C ARG A 66 -3.00 -12.45 3.98
N SER A 67 -3.92 -11.57 3.61
CA SER A 67 -4.54 -11.55 2.27
C SER A 67 -3.51 -11.30 1.19
N SER A 68 -2.66 -10.30 1.39
CA SER A 68 -1.59 -9.94 0.45
C SER A 68 -0.57 -11.07 0.26
N LEU A 69 -0.11 -11.67 1.36
CA LEU A 69 0.82 -12.80 1.30
C LEU A 69 0.20 -14.02 0.64
N ARG A 70 -1.10 -14.28 0.85
CA ARG A 70 -1.81 -15.39 0.18
C ARG A 70 -2.03 -15.16 -1.30
N ALA A 71 -2.36 -13.94 -1.70
CA ALA A 71 -2.63 -13.59 -3.10
C ALA A 71 -1.35 -13.34 -3.91
N PHE A 72 -0.38 -12.65 -3.31
CA PHE A 72 0.78 -12.09 -4.00
C PHE A 72 2.11 -12.40 -3.31
N GLY A 73 2.17 -13.40 -2.45
CA GLY A 73 3.35 -13.66 -1.61
C GLY A 73 4.64 -13.83 -2.40
N LYS A 74 4.61 -14.53 -3.54
CA LYS A 74 5.80 -14.69 -4.40
C LYS A 74 6.30 -13.35 -4.96
N LEU A 75 5.40 -12.45 -5.30
CA LEU A 75 5.72 -11.11 -5.78
C LEU A 75 6.27 -10.24 -4.64
N PHE A 76 5.50 -10.10 -3.55
CA PHE A 76 5.87 -9.23 -2.44
C PHE A 76 7.10 -9.71 -1.66
N LEU A 77 7.32 -11.02 -1.62
CA LEU A 77 8.55 -11.58 -1.07
C LEU A 77 9.69 -11.64 -2.09
N MET A 78 9.48 -11.07 -3.28
CA MET A 78 10.49 -10.92 -4.34
C MET A 78 11.17 -12.24 -4.71
N GLU A 79 10.38 -13.32 -4.83
CA GLU A 79 10.91 -14.65 -5.18
C GLU A 79 11.61 -14.62 -6.56
N PHE A 80 11.12 -13.79 -7.47
CA PHE A 80 11.67 -13.58 -8.82
C PHE A 80 13.09 -12.98 -8.83
N SER A 81 13.46 -12.28 -7.76
CA SER A 81 14.76 -11.62 -7.70
C SER A 81 15.87 -12.64 -7.49
N SER A 82 16.96 -12.57 -8.26
CA SER A 82 18.13 -13.42 -8.10
C SER A 82 18.92 -13.09 -6.82
N ASP A 83 19.74 -14.02 -6.34
CA ASP A 83 20.39 -13.89 -5.03
C ASP A 83 21.52 -12.87 -4.99
N ASP A 84 22.04 -12.45 -6.14
CA ASP A 84 23.02 -11.38 -6.28
C ASP A 84 22.40 -9.98 -6.14
N LYS A 85 21.07 -9.87 -6.19
CA LYS A 85 20.34 -8.60 -6.09
C LYS A 85 19.99 -8.28 -4.65
N LYS A 86 20.02 -6.97 -4.30
CA LYS A 86 19.60 -6.51 -2.99
C LYS A 86 18.09 -6.41 -2.90
N ARG A 87 17.53 -6.83 -1.77
CA ARG A 87 16.11 -6.67 -1.43
C ARG A 87 16.00 -5.84 -0.16
N ILE A 88 15.12 -4.85 -0.19
CA ILE A 88 14.89 -3.97 0.95
C ILE A 88 13.37 -3.83 1.11
N ALA A 89 12.88 -3.95 2.34
CA ALA A 89 11.50 -3.59 2.67
C ALA A 89 11.51 -2.27 3.45
N ILE A 90 10.80 -1.26 2.89
CA ILE A 90 10.71 0.08 3.46
C ILE A 90 9.30 0.28 4.00
N SER A 91 9.18 0.44 5.33
CA SER A 91 7.93 0.74 6.00
C SER A 91 6.77 -0.17 5.59
N ALA A 92 7.06 -1.45 5.33
CA ALA A 92 6.04 -2.41 4.97
C ALA A 92 5.04 -2.59 6.13
N SER A 93 3.81 -2.97 5.82
CA SER A 93 2.77 -3.15 6.81
C SER A 93 2.21 -4.56 6.81
N CYS A 94 2.04 -5.11 8.01
CA CYS A 94 1.32 -6.37 8.25
C CYS A 94 -0.19 -6.15 8.36
N GLY A 95 -0.66 -4.90 8.40
CA GLY A 95 -2.09 -4.56 8.52
C GLY A 95 -2.67 -4.80 9.91
N GLY A 96 -1.85 -5.17 10.89
CA GLY A 96 -2.23 -5.49 12.25
C GLY A 96 -1.34 -6.57 12.86
N ASP A 97 -1.79 -7.18 13.93
CA ASP A 97 -1.07 -8.21 14.71
C ASP A 97 -1.46 -9.65 14.34
N ASN A 98 -2.44 -9.83 13.47
CA ASN A 98 -3.02 -11.12 13.18
C ASN A 98 -2.66 -11.64 11.78
N LEU A 99 -1.69 -12.55 11.74
CA LEU A 99 -1.37 -13.37 10.57
C LEU A 99 -1.82 -14.84 10.78
N GLU A 100 -2.99 -15.06 11.37
CA GLU A 100 -3.54 -16.42 11.53
C GLU A 100 -3.76 -17.12 10.18
N GLY A 101 -3.57 -18.44 10.17
CA GLY A 101 -3.82 -19.27 9.00
C GLY A 101 -2.75 -19.20 7.91
N ILE A 102 -1.55 -18.69 8.22
CA ILE A 102 -0.36 -18.79 7.36
C ILE A 102 0.68 -19.79 7.91
N ASP A 103 0.30 -20.60 8.91
CA ASP A 103 1.23 -21.44 9.64
C ASP A 103 1.97 -22.43 8.73
N SER A 104 1.29 -22.95 7.70
CA SER A 104 1.92 -23.80 6.69
C SER A 104 2.93 -23.10 5.78
N GLN A 105 2.98 -21.76 5.82
CA GLN A 105 3.86 -20.95 4.98
C GLN A 105 4.95 -20.22 5.77
N ILE A 106 4.93 -20.31 7.09
CA ILE A 106 5.87 -19.58 7.96
C ILE A 106 7.32 -19.82 7.52
N GLU A 107 7.72 -21.07 7.33
CA GLU A 107 9.09 -21.43 6.94
C GLU A 107 9.45 -20.88 5.55
N TYR A 108 8.51 -20.90 4.62
CA TYR A 108 8.72 -20.32 3.30
C TYR A 108 8.89 -18.79 3.39
N ILE A 109 8.00 -18.11 4.09
CA ILE A 109 8.04 -16.65 4.27
C ILE A 109 9.35 -16.25 4.96
N LYS A 110 9.73 -16.95 6.03
CA LYS A 110 10.99 -16.76 6.74
C LYS A 110 12.19 -16.90 5.80
N LYS A 111 12.21 -17.97 4.98
CA LYS A 111 13.28 -18.17 3.99
C LYS A 111 13.40 -17.01 3.02
N GLN A 112 12.28 -16.46 2.56
CA GLN A 112 12.30 -15.31 1.67
C GLN A 112 12.76 -14.04 2.41
N PHE A 113 12.29 -13.79 3.63
CA PHE A 113 12.72 -12.63 4.40
C PHE A 113 14.22 -12.62 4.71
N LEU A 114 14.82 -13.78 4.92
CA LEU A 114 16.28 -13.92 5.13
C LEU A 114 17.11 -13.49 3.90
N ARG A 115 16.48 -13.35 2.73
CA ARG A 115 17.12 -12.81 1.52
C ARG A 115 17.09 -11.28 1.48
N PHE A 116 16.31 -10.62 2.35
CA PHE A 116 16.28 -9.17 2.43
C PHE A 116 17.49 -8.64 3.19
N SER A 117 18.15 -7.64 2.62
CA SER A 117 19.28 -6.95 3.26
C SER A 117 18.84 -6.10 4.44
N LYS A 118 17.63 -5.53 4.34
CA LYS A 118 16.98 -4.73 5.38
C LYS A 118 15.47 -4.88 5.30
N ILE A 119 14.84 -4.91 6.47
CA ILE A 119 13.38 -4.92 6.59
C ILE A 119 13.00 -3.85 7.60
N SER A 120 12.12 -2.95 7.22
CA SER A 120 11.47 -2.03 8.13
C SER A 120 9.95 -2.13 8.05
N ILE A 121 9.31 -1.98 9.19
CA ILE A 121 7.86 -2.12 9.39
C ILE A 121 7.34 -0.81 10.00
N ARG A 122 6.17 -0.35 9.53
CA ARG A 122 5.63 0.97 9.93
C ARG A 122 4.77 0.95 11.20
N GLU A 123 4.41 -0.23 11.70
CA GLU A 123 3.66 -0.38 12.95
C GLU A 123 4.36 -1.32 13.94
N PHE A 124 4.31 -0.98 15.22
CA PHE A 124 4.95 -1.79 16.29
C PHE A 124 4.34 -3.19 16.39
N ALA A 125 3.03 -3.33 16.21
CA ALA A 125 2.37 -4.63 16.20
C ALA A 125 2.92 -5.53 15.07
N GLY A 126 3.08 -5.00 13.85
CA GLY A 126 3.66 -5.72 12.73
C GLY A 126 5.14 -6.06 12.93
N LEU A 127 5.90 -5.16 13.58
CA LEU A 127 7.29 -5.42 13.94
C LEU A 127 7.40 -6.65 14.86
N ASP A 128 6.55 -6.72 15.88
CA ASP A 128 6.45 -7.86 16.80
C ASP A 128 6.12 -9.16 16.05
N VAL A 129 5.18 -9.09 15.10
CA VAL A 129 4.80 -10.25 14.28
C VAL A 129 5.98 -10.75 13.46
N VAL A 130 6.69 -9.88 12.75
CA VAL A 130 7.84 -10.26 11.92
C VAL A 130 8.94 -10.88 12.78
N GLN A 131 9.23 -10.32 13.93
CA GLN A 131 10.27 -10.83 14.81
C GLN A 131 9.87 -12.13 15.50
N LYS A 132 8.66 -12.21 16.04
CA LYS A 132 8.21 -13.38 16.83
C LYS A 132 7.77 -14.55 15.94
N LYS A 133 7.04 -14.26 14.86
CA LYS A 133 6.46 -15.32 14.01
C LYS A 133 7.46 -15.83 12.96
N PHE A 134 8.21 -14.93 12.34
CA PHE A 134 9.20 -15.33 11.33
C PHE A 134 10.63 -15.41 11.86
N GLY A 135 10.90 -14.90 13.06
CA GLY A 135 12.24 -14.91 13.64
C GLY A 135 13.24 -14.05 12.85
N VAL A 136 12.78 -13.03 12.16
CA VAL A 136 13.59 -12.17 11.32
C VAL A 136 13.73 -10.80 11.95
N LYS A 137 14.95 -10.25 11.94
CA LYS A 137 15.21 -8.90 12.45
C LYS A 137 14.59 -7.87 11.52
N ALA A 138 13.79 -6.98 12.09
CA ALA A 138 13.21 -5.84 11.40
C ALA A 138 13.34 -4.59 12.26
N ASP A 139 13.41 -3.41 11.62
CA ASP A 139 13.49 -2.12 12.25
C ASP A 139 12.15 -1.38 12.13
N PHE A 140 11.84 -0.49 13.08
CA PHE A 140 10.70 0.40 12.95
C PHE A 140 11.05 1.56 12.02
N MET A 141 10.14 1.89 11.10
CA MET A 141 10.26 3.07 10.24
C MET A 141 8.86 3.56 9.88
N ILE A 142 8.56 4.81 10.20
CA ILE A 142 7.28 5.43 9.86
C ILE A 142 7.03 5.41 8.35
N ASP A 143 5.77 5.60 7.94
CA ASP A 143 5.40 5.63 6.52
C ASP A 143 6.20 6.69 5.77
N PRO A 144 6.72 6.40 4.57
CA PRO A 144 7.55 7.32 3.77
C PRO A 144 6.88 8.65 3.44
N ILE A 145 5.56 8.73 3.48
CA ILE A 145 4.82 9.98 3.29
C ILE A 145 5.29 11.09 4.25
N PHE A 146 5.78 10.72 5.44
CA PHE A 146 6.30 11.67 6.42
C PHE A 146 7.74 12.14 6.17
N PHE A 147 8.42 11.60 5.16
CA PHE A 147 9.76 12.07 4.78
C PHE A 147 9.73 13.19 3.74
N THR A 148 8.59 13.37 3.08
CA THR A 148 8.38 14.45 2.12
C THR A 148 8.06 15.75 2.87
N LYS A 149 8.64 16.85 2.43
CA LYS A 149 8.40 18.16 3.05
C LYS A 149 7.00 18.67 2.72
N ARG A 150 6.45 19.49 3.62
CA ARG A 150 5.12 20.11 3.41
C ARG A 150 5.07 20.92 2.11
N GLU A 151 6.14 21.59 1.78
CA GLU A 151 6.27 22.45 0.59
C GLU A 151 6.07 21.64 -0.70
N ASP A 152 6.63 20.43 -0.76
CA ASP A 152 6.48 19.54 -1.92
C ASP A 152 5.00 19.10 -2.11
N TYR A 153 4.28 18.86 -1.01
CA TYR A 153 2.85 18.55 -1.08
C TYR A 153 1.99 19.74 -1.51
N ILE A 154 2.33 20.96 -1.07
CA ILE A 154 1.63 22.18 -1.47
C ILE A 154 1.76 22.42 -2.98
N GLU A 155 2.97 22.22 -3.52
CA GLU A 155 3.23 22.36 -4.96
C GLU A 155 2.38 21.39 -5.80
N ILE A 156 2.24 20.14 -5.35
CA ILE A 156 1.38 19.14 -6.02
C ILE A 156 -0.09 19.49 -5.87
N GLY A 157 -0.52 19.95 -4.70
CA GLY A 157 -1.92 20.14 -4.33
C GLY A 157 -2.58 21.38 -4.95
N LYS A 158 -1.82 22.32 -5.52
CA LYS A 158 -2.34 23.62 -6.02
C LYS A 158 -3.26 24.26 -5.00
N GLU A 159 -2.68 24.84 -3.98
CA GLU A 159 -3.43 25.45 -2.86
C GLU A 159 -4.38 26.54 -3.39
N GLU A 160 -5.69 26.28 -3.37
CA GLU A 160 -6.71 27.27 -3.59
C GLU A 160 -7.17 27.82 -2.24
N GLU A 161 -7.32 29.14 -2.12
CA GLU A 161 -7.92 29.74 -0.94
C GLU A 161 -9.36 29.27 -0.80
N GLN A 162 -9.66 28.57 0.27
CA GLN A 162 -10.99 28.07 0.59
C GLN A 162 -11.38 28.46 2.02
N ASP A 163 -12.68 28.63 2.23
CA ASP A 163 -13.22 28.73 3.59
C ASP A 163 -12.82 27.49 4.40
N PRO A 164 -12.50 27.65 5.68
CA PRO A 164 -12.16 26.52 6.55
C PRO A 164 -13.26 25.46 6.53
N TYR A 165 -12.86 24.20 6.46
CA TYR A 165 -13.78 23.06 6.49
C TYR A 165 -13.15 21.84 7.19
N ILE A 166 -13.98 20.89 7.56
CA ILE A 166 -13.55 19.58 8.05
C ILE A 166 -13.50 18.65 6.85
N LEU A 167 -12.32 18.07 6.54
CA LEU A 167 -12.21 16.98 5.60
C LEU A 167 -12.33 15.66 6.34
N ALA A 168 -13.34 14.86 6.02
CA ALA A 168 -13.55 13.53 6.56
C ALA A 168 -13.32 12.46 5.46
N TYR A 169 -12.26 11.70 5.58
CA TYR A 169 -12.00 10.55 4.70
C TYR A 169 -12.47 9.26 5.40
N ILE A 170 -13.49 8.62 4.86
CA ILE A 170 -14.20 7.51 5.51
C ILE A 170 -14.03 6.23 4.68
N LEU A 171 -13.27 5.28 5.19
CA LEU A 171 -13.06 3.98 4.55
C LEU A 171 -14.24 3.02 4.78
N ASP A 172 -14.78 3.01 6.01
CA ASP A 172 -15.90 2.16 6.42
C ASP A 172 -16.95 3.04 7.10
N PRO A 173 -17.94 3.58 6.35
CA PRO A 173 -18.96 4.46 6.91
C PRO A 173 -19.90 3.65 7.84
N THR A 174 -20.02 4.14 9.07
CA THR A 174 -20.92 3.63 10.10
C THR A 174 -21.66 4.79 10.76
N GLU A 175 -22.80 4.54 11.37
CA GLU A 175 -23.62 5.61 11.96
C GLU A 175 -22.90 6.33 13.11
N ASP A 176 -22.13 5.64 13.91
CA ASP A 176 -21.33 6.24 14.99
C ASP A 176 -20.26 7.21 14.45
N LYS A 177 -19.61 6.88 13.33
CA LYS A 177 -18.68 7.79 12.65
C LYS A 177 -19.39 9.01 12.09
N ARG A 178 -20.56 8.82 11.48
CA ARG A 178 -21.39 9.90 10.97
C ARG A 178 -21.79 10.85 12.09
N GLU A 179 -22.34 10.33 13.20
CA GLU A 179 -22.69 11.13 14.37
C GLU A 179 -21.46 11.88 14.94
N GLY A 180 -20.31 11.25 15.04
CA GLY A 180 -19.09 11.87 15.50
C GLY A 180 -18.68 13.07 14.63
N ILE A 181 -18.77 12.93 13.30
CA ILE A 181 -18.46 14.01 12.35
C ILE A 181 -19.46 15.16 12.50
N LEU A 182 -20.76 14.87 12.63
CA LEU A 182 -21.79 15.89 12.81
C LEU A 182 -21.59 16.68 14.11
N ARG A 183 -21.27 16.00 15.21
CA ARG A 183 -20.95 16.68 16.50
C ARG A 183 -19.72 17.57 16.36
N LEU A 184 -18.68 17.12 15.62
CA LEU A 184 -17.50 17.94 15.37
C LEU A 184 -17.85 19.18 14.54
N ALA A 185 -18.70 19.02 13.52
CA ALA A 185 -19.16 20.12 12.69
C ALA A 185 -19.95 21.17 13.51
N GLU A 186 -20.86 20.72 14.35
CA GLU A 186 -21.61 21.58 15.28
C GLU A 186 -20.68 22.33 16.25
N TRP A 187 -19.72 21.61 16.84
CA TRP A 187 -18.78 22.20 17.81
C TRP A 187 -17.87 23.26 17.17
N THR A 188 -17.41 23.01 15.94
CA THR A 188 -16.49 23.92 15.23
C THR A 188 -17.19 24.98 14.38
N ASN A 189 -18.50 24.81 14.14
CA ASN A 189 -19.28 25.58 13.17
C ASN A 189 -18.68 25.59 11.74
N LEU A 190 -18.04 24.48 11.36
CA LEU A 190 -17.44 24.32 10.05
C LEU A 190 -18.27 23.38 9.16
N LYS A 191 -18.22 23.63 7.85
CA LYS A 191 -18.76 22.71 6.85
C LYS A 191 -17.93 21.40 6.83
N VAL A 192 -18.58 20.30 6.47
CA VAL A 192 -17.90 19.00 6.28
C VAL A 192 -17.84 18.67 4.80
N LYS A 193 -16.66 18.32 4.32
CA LYS A 193 -16.46 17.67 3.04
C LYS A 193 -16.09 16.22 3.30
N VAL A 194 -16.87 15.28 2.76
CA VAL A 194 -16.65 13.84 2.96
C VAL A 194 -16.05 13.25 1.70
N ALA A 195 -14.92 12.58 1.85
CA ALA A 195 -14.34 11.72 0.83
C ALA A 195 -14.56 10.26 1.22
N LEU A 196 -15.21 9.50 0.36
CA LEU A 196 -15.47 8.08 0.56
C LEU A 196 -14.46 7.23 -0.23
N ASP A 197 -14.29 5.98 0.19
CA ASP A 197 -13.47 5.02 -0.55
C ASP A 197 -14.10 4.72 -1.92
N GLY A 198 -13.51 5.24 -2.99
CA GLY A 198 -13.99 5.09 -4.37
C GLY A 198 -14.11 3.64 -4.84
N ARG A 199 -13.47 2.68 -4.14
CA ARG A 199 -13.63 1.25 -4.41
C ARG A 199 -14.97 0.69 -3.97
N LYS A 200 -15.66 1.38 -3.05
CA LYS A 200 -16.93 0.95 -2.46
C LYS A 200 -18.12 1.79 -2.92
N PHE A 201 -17.87 2.97 -3.46
CA PHE A 201 -18.88 3.95 -3.79
C PHE A 201 -18.71 4.47 -5.21
N THR A 202 -19.82 4.61 -5.93
CA THR A 202 -19.83 5.24 -7.25
C THR A 202 -19.79 6.78 -7.12
N HIS A 203 -19.42 7.47 -8.18
CA HIS A 203 -19.43 8.94 -8.22
C HIS A 203 -20.78 9.52 -7.78
N GLU A 204 -21.90 8.94 -8.21
CA GLU A 204 -23.26 9.37 -7.83
C GLU A 204 -23.55 9.26 -6.33
N GLN A 205 -22.89 8.38 -5.61
CA GLN A 205 -23.02 8.21 -4.16
C GLN A 205 -22.19 9.22 -3.37
N ASN A 206 -21.15 9.76 -3.98
CA ASN A 206 -20.29 10.79 -3.38
C ASN A 206 -20.87 12.21 -3.49
N GLU A 207 -21.87 12.43 -4.35
CA GLU A 207 -22.50 13.73 -4.55
C GLU A 207 -23.74 13.98 -3.66
N LYS A 208 -24.17 12.99 -2.90
CA LYS A 208 -25.32 13.06 -1.97
C LYS A 208 -24.88 13.18 -0.52
#